data_729d0c652ff1789b5b163fac4e40a569
#
_entry.id   729d0c652ff1789b5b163fac4e40a569
#
_cell.length_a   1.000
_cell.length_b   1.000
_cell.length_c   1.000
_cell.angle_alpha   90.00
_cell.angle_beta   90.00
_cell.angle_gamma   90.00
#
_symmetry.space_group_name_H-M   'P 1'
#
loop_
_entity.id
_entity.type
_entity.pdbx_description
1 polymer ?
#
loop_
_entity_poly.entity_id
_entity_poly.type
_entity_poly.pdbx_seq_one_letter_code
_entity_poly.pdbx_strand_id
1 'polypeptide(L)'
;IAEKNISVPDDVYTILGSFEPGSKFSISVIKSGQPETTSLSTSALPTQIPKELPLVPPLETAADNLAITGLIPVKLPEEPNECVALVPESYKTGVPHGLVVWLHPSGQFNQARLVKRWQRHCNARHLILLMPQAAKQKRWVPTEVDYVRKAIDEIRKSYRIDDTRIVVHGHQAGGVLAYMLAFSQRDLIRGVATVDAEVPQRLNVPANAPLQRLAVYAASDSESPRAARAAAALKRLRDLQYPVTTRQSKGYLSEMQVDELVRWIDTLDRL
;
A
#
# COMPACT_ATOMS: atom_id res chain seq x y z
N ILE A 1 -3.93 29.44 -7.21
CA ILE A 1 -3.75 29.01 -5.83
C ILE A 1 -2.56 29.77 -5.25
N ALA A 2 -2.72 30.47 -4.14
CA ALA A 2 -1.64 31.24 -3.49
C ALA A 2 -0.86 32.12 -4.50
N GLU A 3 -1.59 32.89 -5.32
CA GLU A 3 -1.07 33.76 -6.39
C GLU A 3 -0.35 33.06 -7.55
N LYS A 4 -0.28 31.72 -7.54
CA LYS A 4 0.25 30.94 -8.67
C LYS A 4 -0.88 30.51 -9.60
N ASN A 5 -0.64 30.65 -10.90
CA ASN A 5 -1.58 30.17 -11.91
C ASN A 5 -1.55 28.63 -12.01
N ILE A 6 -2.72 28.04 -12.23
CA ILE A 6 -2.88 26.61 -12.49
C ILE A 6 -3.10 26.43 -13.98
N SER A 7 -2.21 25.70 -14.62
CA SER A 7 -2.27 25.40 -16.05
C SER A 7 -2.69 23.96 -16.31
N VAL A 8 -2.27 23.05 -15.42
CA VAL A 8 -2.61 21.61 -15.46
C VAL A 8 -2.97 21.13 -14.06
N PRO A 9 -3.72 20.04 -13.91
CA PRO A 9 -4.12 19.49 -12.60
C PRO A 9 -2.95 19.24 -11.66
N ASP A 10 -1.80 18.82 -12.19
CA ASP A 10 -0.59 18.51 -11.41
C ASP A 10 0.00 19.75 -10.71
N ASP A 11 -0.24 20.96 -11.23
CA ASP A 11 0.18 22.21 -10.58
C ASP A 11 -0.46 22.36 -9.20
N VAL A 12 -1.72 21.90 -9.05
CA VAL A 12 -2.45 21.93 -7.77
C VAL A 12 -1.69 21.13 -6.72
N TYR A 13 -1.31 19.90 -7.03
CA TYR A 13 -0.60 19.03 -6.11
C TYR A 13 0.81 19.56 -5.78
N THR A 14 1.51 20.10 -6.78
CA THR A 14 2.83 20.69 -6.60
C THR A 14 2.77 21.90 -5.67
N ILE A 15 1.79 22.78 -5.86
CA ILE A 15 1.62 23.97 -5.03
C ILE A 15 1.20 23.59 -3.62
N LEU A 16 0.18 22.71 -3.48
CA LEU A 16 -0.30 22.28 -2.16
C LEU A 16 0.78 21.50 -1.38
N GLY A 17 1.60 20.70 -2.06
CA GLY A 17 2.71 19.99 -1.44
C GLY A 17 3.83 20.89 -0.89
N SER A 18 3.87 22.16 -1.29
CA SER A 18 4.83 23.14 -0.74
C SER A 18 4.38 23.75 0.58
N PHE A 19 3.14 23.53 1.02
CA PHE A 19 2.61 24.08 2.28
C PHE A 19 2.78 23.09 3.43
N GLU A 20 3.12 23.60 4.59
CA GLU A 20 3.05 22.83 5.84
C GLU A 20 1.59 22.60 6.27
N PRO A 21 1.29 21.51 6.99
CA PRO A 21 -0.02 21.32 7.60
C PRO A 21 -0.42 22.50 8.49
N GLY A 22 -1.64 23.01 8.33
CA GLY A 22 -2.16 24.17 9.02
C GLY A 22 -1.94 25.50 8.29
N SER A 23 -1.21 25.52 7.17
CA SER A 23 -1.03 26.73 6.36
C SER A 23 -2.35 27.19 5.77
N LYS A 24 -2.59 28.53 5.78
CA LYS A 24 -3.73 29.16 5.13
C LYS A 24 -3.31 29.75 3.79
N PHE A 25 -4.14 29.61 2.79
CA PHE A 25 -3.90 30.15 1.45
C PHE A 25 -5.23 30.46 0.74
N SER A 26 -5.18 31.35 -0.26
CA SER A 26 -6.33 31.71 -1.08
C SER A 26 -6.36 30.92 -2.38
N ILE A 27 -7.57 30.57 -2.80
CA ILE A 27 -7.85 30.01 -4.12
C ILE A 27 -8.82 30.96 -4.83
N SER A 28 -8.47 31.37 -6.04
CA SER A 28 -9.38 32.06 -6.95
C SER A 28 -9.81 31.11 -8.05
N VAL A 29 -11.11 30.96 -8.22
CA VAL A 29 -11.72 30.10 -9.26
C VAL A 29 -12.64 30.95 -10.12
N ILE A 30 -12.77 30.61 -11.38
CA ILE A 30 -13.76 31.24 -12.28
C ILE A 30 -15.02 30.38 -12.24
N LYS A 31 -16.08 30.91 -11.67
CA LYS A 31 -17.39 30.26 -11.61
C LYS A 31 -18.39 31.08 -12.43
N SER A 32 -18.99 30.45 -13.44
CA SER A 32 -19.93 31.13 -14.34
C SER A 32 -19.38 32.42 -14.97
N GLY A 33 -18.06 32.43 -15.28
CA GLY A 33 -17.37 33.59 -15.86
C GLY A 33 -16.95 34.69 -14.86
N GLN A 34 -17.25 34.54 -13.57
CA GLN A 34 -16.86 35.51 -12.52
C GLN A 34 -15.80 34.91 -11.61
N PRO A 35 -14.76 35.68 -11.22
CA PRO A 35 -13.77 35.25 -10.26
C PRO A 35 -14.37 35.20 -8.85
N GLU A 36 -14.24 34.07 -8.19
CA GLU A 36 -14.60 33.86 -6.78
C GLU A 36 -13.34 33.47 -6.00
N THR A 37 -13.06 34.18 -4.92
CA THR A 37 -11.89 33.86 -4.08
C THR A 37 -12.36 33.32 -2.73
N THR A 38 -11.78 32.18 -2.34
CA THR A 38 -12.03 31.55 -1.05
C THR A 38 -10.71 31.26 -0.31
N SER A 39 -10.75 31.17 1.00
CA SER A 39 -9.60 30.82 1.83
C SER A 39 -9.75 29.38 2.29
N LEU A 40 -8.69 28.62 2.13
CA LEU A 40 -8.59 27.23 2.59
C LEU A 40 -7.39 27.07 3.54
N SER A 41 -7.36 25.97 4.27
CA SER A 41 -6.20 25.57 5.07
C SER A 41 -5.81 24.13 4.75
N THR A 42 -4.51 23.88 4.74
CA THR A 42 -3.99 22.50 4.67
C THR A 42 -4.22 21.79 6.00
N SER A 43 -4.35 20.47 5.95
CA SER A 43 -4.34 19.63 7.15
C SER A 43 -3.31 18.51 6.97
N ALA A 44 -2.82 17.99 8.09
CA ALA A 44 -1.98 16.80 8.05
C ALA A 44 -2.74 15.61 7.42
N LEU A 45 -2.04 14.78 6.68
CA LEU A 45 -2.61 13.53 6.18
C LEU A 45 -3.10 12.67 7.35
N PRO A 46 -4.30 12.08 7.26
CA PRO A 46 -4.86 11.30 8.34
C PRO A 46 -4.01 10.04 8.58
N THR A 47 -3.60 9.85 9.82
CA THR A 47 -2.89 8.62 10.26
C THR A 47 -3.79 7.72 11.10
N GLN A 48 -5.01 8.17 11.40
CA GLN A 48 -5.97 7.39 12.18
C GLN A 48 -6.72 6.43 11.27
N ILE A 49 -6.74 5.17 11.68
CA ILE A 49 -7.50 4.12 11.01
C ILE A 49 -8.91 4.13 11.57
N PRO A 50 -9.95 4.29 10.74
CA PRO A 50 -11.33 4.23 11.20
C PRO A 50 -11.63 2.90 11.91
N LYS A 51 -12.42 2.96 12.98
CA LYS A 51 -12.87 1.73 13.67
C LYS A 51 -13.81 0.91 12.79
N GLU A 52 -14.63 1.61 12.02
CA GLU A 52 -15.59 1.05 11.07
C GLU A 52 -15.38 1.70 9.70
N LEU A 53 -15.55 0.92 8.67
CA LEU A 53 -15.54 1.38 7.28
C LEU A 53 -16.96 1.33 6.71
N PRO A 54 -17.29 2.20 5.75
CA PRO A 54 -18.53 2.05 5.00
C PRO A 54 -18.64 0.64 4.43
N LEU A 55 -19.86 0.11 4.42
CA LEU A 55 -20.13 -1.15 3.75
C LEU A 55 -19.76 -1.00 2.27
N VAL A 56 -19.01 -1.96 1.76
CA VAL A 56 -18.79 -2.07 0.33
C VAL A 56 -20.08 -2.62 -0.27
N PRO A 57 -20.73 -1.91 -1.21
CA PRO A 57 -21.96 -2.41 -1.82
C PRO A 57 -21.73 -3.79 -2.44
N PRO A 58 -22.68 -4.73 -2.28
CA PRO A 58 -22.61 -5.99 -3.01
C PRO A 58 -22.54 -5.69 -4.49
N LEU A 59 -21.62 -6.33 -5.18
CA LEU A 59 -21.53 -6.20 -6.62
C LEU A 59 -22.69 -6.94 -7.26
N GLU A 60 -23.54 -6.24 -8.01
CA GLU A 60 -24.54 -6.91 -8.84
C GLU A 60 -23.86 -7.93 -9.74
N THR A 61 -24.41 -9.14 -9.81
CA THR A 61 -23.85 -10.22 -10.61
C THR A 61 -24.00 -9.88 -12.10
N ALA A 62 -22.91 -9.45 -12.73
CA ALA A 62 -22.86 -9.49 -14.19
C ALA A 62 -22.84 -10.95 -14.64
N ALA A 63 -23.68 -11.32 -15.60
CA ALA A 63 -23.87 -12.70 -16.03
C ALA A 63 -22.63 -13.36 -16.66
N ASP A 64 -21.61 -12.57 -17.08
CA ASP A 64 -20.47 -13.03 -17.87
C ASP A 64 -19.11 -12.73 -17.22
N ASN A 65 -18.91 -13.14 -15.98
CA ASN A 65 -17.58 -13.04 -15.39
C ASN A 65 -16.72 -14.27 -15.78
N LEU A 66 -15.94 -14.17 -16.86
CA LEU A 66 -15.00 -15.19 -17.29
C LEU A 66 -13.66 -15.19 -16.53
N ALA A 67 -13.52 -14.32 -15.53
CA ALA A 67 -12.28 -14.24 -14.77
C ALA A 67 -12.07 -15.46 -13.89
N ILE A 68 -10.84 -15.98 -13.87
CA ILE A 68 -10.45 -17.11 -13.03
C ILE A 68 -10.33 -16.60 -11.58
N THR A 69 -11.03 -17.25 -10.65
CA THR A 69 -11.01 -16.94 -9.21
C THR A 69 -10.37 -18.07 -8.40
N GLY A 70 -10.16 -17.84 -7.11
CA GLY A 70 -9.50 -18.78 -6.22
C GLY A 70 -7.99 -18.63 -6.20
N LEU A 71 -7.29 -19.70 -5.94
CA LEU A 71 -5.82 -19.73 -5.86
C LEU A 71 -5.24 -20.05 -7.24
N ILE A 72 -4.59 -19.06 -7.85
CA ILE A 72 -4.08 -19.15 -9.22
C ILE A 72 -2.56 -18.98 -9.28
N PRO A 73 -1.83 -19.74 -10.11
CA PRO A 73 -0.42 -19.51 -10.36
C PRO A 73 -0.22 -18.26 -11.24
N VAL A 74 0.70 -17.39 -10.82
CA VAL A 74 1.17 -16.25 -11.64
C VAL A 74 2.49 -16.66 -12.26
N LYS A 75 2.49 -16.94 -13.56
CA LYS A 75 3.65 -17.47 -14.27
C LYS A 75 4.49 -16.33 -14.83
N LEU A 76 5.77 -16.34 -14.51
CA LEU A 76 6.79 -15.45 -15.05
C LEU A 76 7.89 -16.33 -15.69
N PRO A 77 7.82 -16.60 -17.00
CA PRO A 77 8.67 -17.63 -17.65
C PRO A 77 10.18 -17.41 -17.46
N GLU A 78 10.61 -16.18 -17.29
CA GLU A 78 12.03 -15.81 -17.14
C GLU A 78 12.51 -15.84 -15.69
N GLU A 79 11.61 -16.06 -14.73
CA GLU A 79 11.93 -16.02 -13.30
C GLU A 79 11.84 -17.42 -12.67
N PRO A 80 12.86 -17.85 -11.91
CA PRO A 80 12.83 -19.14 -11.23
C PRO A 80 11.90 -19.16 -10.00
N ASN A 81 11.38 -18.00 -9.64
CA ASN A 81 10.55 -17.80 -8.46
C ASN A 81 9.11 -18.28 -8.70
N GLU A 82 8.51 -18.86 -7.68
CA GLU A 82 7.08 -19.17 -7.69
C GLU A 82 6.26 -17.96 -7.23
N CYS A 83 5.12 -17.75 -7.87
CA CYS A 83 4.16 -16.73 -7.48
C CYS A 83 2.74 -17.26 -7.59
N VAL A 84 1.93 -16.99 -6.56
CA VAL A 84 0.52 -17.41 -6.54
C VAL A 84 -0.32 -16.20 -6.12
N ALA A 85 -1.50 -16.08 -6.70
CA ALA A 85 -2.48 -15.07 -6.30
C ALA A 85 -3.75 -15.72 -5.76
N LEU A 86 -4.32 -15.14 -4.70
CA LEU A 86 -5.67 -15.43 -4.25
C LEU A 86 -6.59 -14.35 -4.80
N VAL A 87 -7.38 -14.71 -5.80
CA VAL A 87 -8.43 -13.87 -6.38
C VAL A 87 -9.75 -14.23 -5.71
N PRO A 88 -10.45 -13.27 -5.09
CA PRO A 88 -11.69 -13.57 -4.37
C PRO A 88 -12.77 -14.13 -5.31
N GLU A 89 -13.60 -15.04 -4.81
CA GLU A 89 -14.74 -15.60 -5.56
C GLU A 89 -15.75 -14.49 -5.96
N SER A 90 -15.79 -13.42 -5.18
CA SER A 90 -16.59 -12.22 -5.45
C SER A 90 -15.98 -11.30 -6.51
N TYR A 91 -14.82 -11.64 -7.12
CA TYR A 91 -14.19 -10.80 -8.14
C TYR A 91 -15.11 -10.55 -9.33
N LYS A 92 -15.11 -9.32 -9.83
CA LYS A 92 -15.83 -8.90 -11.03
C LYS A 92 -14.95 -8.00 -11.89
N THR A 93 -14.91 -8.28 -13.18
CA THR A 93 -14.07 -7.56 -14.16
C THR A 93 -14.33 -6.04 -14.22
N GLY A 94 -15.57 -5.61 -13.94
CA GLY A 94 -15.96 -4.20 -13.92
C GLY A 94 -15.51 -3.44 -12.67
N VAL A 95 -15.08 -4.12 -11.59
CA VAL A 95 -14.78 -3.51 -10.29
C VAL A 95 -13.30 -3.53 -9.99
N PRO A 96 -12.67 -2.37 -9.72
CA PRO A 96 -11.27 -2.33 -9.31
C PRO A 96 -11.07 -2.99 -7.94
N HIS A 97 -10.06 -3.86 -7.83
CA HIS A 97 -9.69 -4.54 -6.58
C HIS A 97 -8.34 -4.03 -6.08
N GLY A 98 -8.23 -3.77 -4.78
CA GLY A 98 -6.93 -3.48 -4.18
C GLY A 98 -6.00 -4.70 -4.28
N LEU A 99 -4.70 -4.46 -4.31
CA LEU A 99 -3.68 -5.50 -4.39
C LEU A 99 -2.81 -5.50 -3.13
N VAL A 100 -2.79 -6.63 -2.43
CA VAL A 100 -1.88 -6.86 -1.31
C VAL A 100 -0.79 -7.83 -1.75
N VAL A 101 0.44 -7.34 -1.85
CA VAL A 101 1.62 -8.15 -2.17
C VAL A 101 2.24 -8.62 -0.87
N TRP A 102 2.11 -9.89 -0.56
CA TRP A 102 2.58 -10.45 0.71
C TRP A 102 3.96 -11.10 0.53
N LEU A 103 4.96 -10.56 1.24
CA LEU A 103 6.35 -11.01 1.21
C LEU A 103 6.68 -11.80 2.48
N HIS A 104 6.98 -13.07 2.32
CA HIS A 104 7.20 -14.00 3.43
C HIS A 104 8.45 -13.69 4.26
N PRO A 105 8.51 -14.07 5.55
CA PRO A 105 9.73 -14.04 6.34
C PRO A 105 10.77 -15.04 5.79
N SER A 106 11.98 -14.99 6.33
CA SER A 106 12.98 -16.02 6.01
C SER A 106 12.48 -17.41 6.41
N GLY A 107 12.74 -18.40 5.56
CA GLY A 107 12.35 -19.80 5.77
C GLY A 107 11.00 -20.13 5.13
N GLN A 108 10.48 -21.29 5.51
CA GLN A 108 9.18 -21.78 5.01
C GLN A 108 8.02 -21.07 5.70
N PHE A 109 6.96 -20.79 4.95
CA PHE A 109 5.70 -20.30 5.48
C PHE A 109 4.54 -21.23 5.07
N ASN A 110 3.49 -21.21 5.88
CA ASN A 110 2.30 -22.02 5.58
C ASN A 110 1.33 -21.20 4.70
N GLN A 111 1.41 -21.42 3.38
CA GLN A 111 0.56 -20.73 2.40
C GLN A 111 -0.93 -20.99 2.64
N ALA A 112 -1.31 -22.22 2.97
CA ALA A 112 -2.72 -22.57 3.21
C ALA A 112 -3.30 -21.80 4.40
N ARG A 113 -2.52 -21.66 5.48
CA ARG A 113 -2.91 -20.84 6.65
C ARG A 113 -3.03 -19.36 6.29
N LEU A 114 -2.12 -18.84 5.47
CA LEU A 114 -2.16 -17.46 5.00
C LEU A 114 -3.41 -17.21 4.14
N VAL A 115 -3.67 -18.07 3.16
CA VAL A 115 -4.85 -18.02 2.30
C VAL A 115 -6.13 -18.04 3.13
N LYS A 116 -6.28 -19.01 4.07
CA LYS A 116 -7.43 -19.09 4.96
C LYS A 116 -7.66 -17.81 5.76
N ARG A 117 -6.56 -17.17 6.19
CA ARG A 117 -6.62 -15.93 6.97
C ARG A 117 -7.08 -14.74 6.13
N TRP A 118 -6.59 -14.61 4.90
CA TRP A 118 -6.86 -13.46 4.05
C TRP A 118 -8.14 -13.59 3.22
N GLN A 119 -8.64 -14.80 2.96
CA GLN A 119 -9.79 -15.06 2.09
C GLN A 119 -11.02 -14.24 2.45
N ARG A 120 -11.36 -14.15 3.75
CA ARG A 120 -12.51 -13.36 4.22
C ARG A 120 -12.34 -11.87 3.91
N HIS A 121 -11.12 -11.34 4.04
CA HIS A 121 -10.81 -9.94 3.76
C HIS A 121 -10.81 -9.65 2.26
N CYS A 122 -10.26 -10.55 1.48
CA CYS A 122 -10.27 -10.46 0.01
C CYS A 122 -11.72 -10.39 -0.51
N ASN A 123 -12.61 -11.25 -0.01
CA ASN A 123 -14.01 -11.25 -0.40
C ASN A 123 -14.76 -10.00 0.09
N ALA A 124 -14.54 -9.58 1.35
CA ALA A 124 -15.32 -8.51 1.96
C ALA A 124 -14.90 -7.10 1.49
N ARG A 125 -13.65 -6.93 1.04
CA ARG A 125 -13.07 -5.60 0.76
C ARG A 125 -12.49 -5.48 -0.64
N HIS A 126 -12.85 -6.38 -1.54
CA HIS A 126 -12.39 -6.40 -2.91
C HIS A 126 -10.85 -6.28 -2.99
N LEU A 127 -10.15 -7.26 -2.41
CA LEU A 127 -8.70 -7.35 -2.42
C LEU A 127 -8.25 -8.61 -3.14
N ILE A 128 -7.16 -8.51 -3.88
CA ILE A 128 -6.40 -9.65 -4.40
C ILE A 128 -5.13 -9.77 -3.55
N LEU A 129 -4.81 -10.98 -3.11
CA LEU A 129 -3.58 -11.26 -2.37
C LEU A 129 -2.56 -11.93 -3.32
N LEU A 130 -1.47 -11.24 -3.61
CA LEU A 130 -0.36 -11.75 -4.41
C LEU A 130 0.75 -12.25 -3.47
N MET A 131 1.21 -13.48 -3.68
CA MET A 131 2.16 -14.16 -2.81
C MET A 131 3.39 -14.62 -3.59
N PRO A 132 4.30 -13.71 -3.96
CA PRO A 132 5.57 -14.09 -4.56
C PRO A 132 6.45 -14.80 -3.53
N GLN A 133 7.27 -15.74 -3.99
CA GLN A 133 8.21 -16.49 -3.17
C GLN A 133 9.64 -16.15 -3.57
N ALA A 134 10.55 -16.07 -2.59
CA ALA A 134 11.96 -15.88 -2.85
C ALA A 134 12.55 -17.10 -3.59
N ALA A 135 13.43 -16.88 -4.55
CA ALA A 135 14.09 -17.96 -5.29
C ALA A 135 14.84 -18.94 -4.38
N LYS A 136 15.43 -18.39 -3.31
CA LYS A 136 15.99 -19.18 -2.21
C LYS A 136 15.10 -19.01 -0.99
N GLN A 137 14.29 -20.01 -0.68
CA GLN A 137 13.29 -19.98 0.40
C GLN A 137 13.76 -19.40 1.75
N LYS A 138 15.07 -19.31 1.96
CA LYS A 138 15.65 -18.83 3.24
C LYS A 138 15.76 -17.31 3.34
N ARG A 139 15.81 -16.58 2.24
CA ARG A 139 15.95 -15.11 2.28
C ARG A 139 15.65 -14.44 0.94
N TRP A 140 15.08 -13.27 1.02
CA TRP A 140 15.00 -12.32 -0.07
C TRP A 140 16.36 -11.68 -0.39
N VAL A 141 16.62 -11.41 -1.66
CA VAL A 141 17.77 -10.60 -2.10
C VAL A 141 17.29 -9.31 -2.78
N PRO A 142 18.08 -8.22 -2.74
CA PRO A 142 17.64 -6.93 -3.28
C PRO A 142 17.21 -6.96 -4.76
N THR A 143 17.80 -7.82 -5.57
CA THR A 143 17.47 -7.99 -6.98
C THR A 143 16.07 -8.58 -7.23
N GLU A 144 15.45 -9.18 -6.20
CA GLU A 144 14.09 -9.71 -6.30
C GLU A 144 13.01 -8.62 -6.26
N VAL A 145 13.38 -7.35 -6.04
CA VAL A 145 12.48 -6.21 -6.23
C VAL A 145 11.91 -6.20 -7.66
N ASP A 146 12.75 -6.45 -8.67
CA ASP A 146 12.33 -6.46 -10.09
C ASP A 146 11.40 -7.64 -10.38
N TYR A 147 11.67 -8.81 -9.80
CA TYR A 147 10.77 -9.96 -9.89
C TYR A 147 9.40 -9.65 -9.29
N VAL A 148 9.34 -9.08 -8.09
CA VAL A 148 8.06 -8.74 -7.46
C VAL A 148 7.31 -7.68 -8.28
N ARG A 149 8.02 -6.70 -8.85
CA ARG A 149 7.42 -5.71 -9.78
C ARG A 149 6.81 -6.40 -10.99
N LYS A 150 7.53 -7.32 -11.66
CA LYS A 150 7.00 -8.10 -12.78
C LYS A 150 5.75 -8.91 -12.39
N ALA A 151 5.73 -9.49 -11.18
CA ALA A 151 4.56 -10.22 -10.68
C ALA A 151 3.33 -9.32 -10.51
N ILE A 152 3.54 -8.08 -10.03
CA ILE A 152 2.47 -7.07 -9.95
C ILE A 152 1.99 -6.68 -11.35
N ASP A 153 2.89 -6.45 -12.28
CA ASP A 153 2.53 -6.08 -13.65
C ASP A 153 1.79 -7.20 -14.35
N GLU A 154 2.13 -8.48 -14.09
CA GLU A 154 1.43 -9.63 -14.66
C GLU A 154 -0.01 -9.76 -14.14
N ILE A 155 -0.23 -9.60 -12.83
CA ILE A 155 -1.58 -9.66 -12.27
C ILE A 155 -2.46 -8.51 -12.80
N ARG A 156 -1.89 -7.32 -13.02
CA ARG A 156 -2.59 -6.15 -13.58
C ARG A 156 -3.03 -6.34 -15.04
N LYS A 157 -2.40 -7.23 -15.80
CA LYS A 157 -2.86 -7.55 -17.17
C LYS A 157 -4.15 -8.36 -17.16
N SER A 158 -4.33 -9.21 -16.16
CA SER A 158 -5.44 -10.16 -16.08
C SER A 158 -6.60 -9.67 -15.22
N TYR A 159 -6.33 -8.77 -14.26
CA TYR A 159 -7.30 -8.29 -13.29
C TYR A 159 -7.30 -6.78 -13.18
N ARG A 160 -8.48 -6.21 -12.97
CA ARG A 160 -8.62 -4.76 -12.77
C ARG A 160 -8.19 -4.39 -11.36
N ILE A 161 -7.00 -3.83 -11.26
CA ILE A 161 -6.43 -3.38 -9.99
C ILE A 161 -6.75 -1.90 -9.74
N ASP A 162 -7.02 -1.57 -8.49
CA ASP A 162 -7.15 -0.21 -7.98
C ASP A 162 -5.77 0.35 -7.67
N ASP A 163 -5.29 1.25 -8.51
CA ASP A 163 -3.95 1.84 -8.40
C ASP A 163 -3.77 2.68 -7.12
N THR A 164 -4.85 3.04 -6.43
CA THR A 164 -4.80 3.76 -5.15
C THR A 164 -4.61 2.81 -3.95
N ARG A 165 -4.83 1.50 -4.14
CA ARG A 165 -4.76 0.49 -3.08
C ARG A 165 -3.80 -0.66 -3.39
N ILE A 166 -2.62 -0.35 -3.95
CA ILE A 166 -1.53 -1.32 -4.11
C ILE A 166 -0.60 -1.23 -2.91
N VAL A 167 -0.57 -2.29 -2.11
CA VAL A 167 0.17 -2.37 -0.84
C VAL A 167 1.15 -3.52 -0.85
N VAL A 168 2.37 -3.26 -0.40
CA VAL A 168 3.34 -4.32 -0.11
C VAL A 168 3.35 -4.60 1.38
N HIS A 169 3.04 -5.82 1.76
CA HIS A 169 3.02 -6.28 3.15
C HIS A 169 4.09 -7.34 3.38
N GLY A 170 4.99 -7.10 4.32
CA GLY A 170 6.08 -8.03 4.57
C GLY A 170 6.42 -8.23 6.06
N HIS A 171 6.89 -9.42 6.39
CA HIS A 171 7.32 -9.79 7.72
C HIS A 171 8.84 -10.04 7.73
N GLN A 172 9.56 -9.43 8.69
CA GLN A 172 11.02 -9.55 8.84
C GLN A 172 11.78 -9.30 7.52
N ALA A 173 12.43 -10.30 6.94
CA ALA A 173 13.17 -10.17 5.68
C ALA A 173 12.27 -9.73 4.52
N GLY A 174 11.03 -10.24 4.46
CA GLY A 174 10.02 -9.77 3.50
C GLY A 174 9.63 -8.32 3.73
N GLY A 175 9.60 -7.86 4.99
CA GLY A 175 9.36 -6.46 5.33
C GLY A 175 10.50 -5.52 4.90
N VAL A 176 11.75 -6.00 4.98
CA VAL A 176 12.91 -5.26 4.44
C VAL A 176 12.79 -5.09 2.93
N LEU A 177 12.43 -6.15 2.20
CA LEU A 177 12.19 -6.09 0.76
C LEU A 177 10.97 -5.21 0.43
N ALA A 178 9.93 -5.25 1.28
CA ALA A 178 8.75 -4.39 1.13
C ALA A 178 9.11 -2.90 1.15
N TYR A 179 9.97 -2.47 2.06
CA TYR A 179 10.49 -1.10 2.07
C TYR A 179 11.29 -0.79 0.79
N MET A 180 12.17 -1.71 0.36
CA MET A 180 12.96 -1.49 -0.86
C MET A 180 12.06 -1.32 -2.07
N LEU A 181 11.07 -2.19 -2.25
CA LEU A 181 10.12 -2.13 -3.35
C LEU A 181 9.28 -0.83 -3.28
N ALA A 182 8.72 -0.50 -2.11
CA ALA A 182 7.85 0.66 -1.95
C ALA A 182 8.59 1.98 -2.24
N PHE A 183 9.83 2.12 -1.82
CA PHE A 183 10.59 3.35 -2.06
C PHE A 183 11.22 3.42 -3.46
N SER A 184 11.43 2.30 -4.14
CA SER A 184 11.92 2.28 -5.53
C SER A 184 10.80 2.36 -6.57
N GLN A 185 9.56 1.98 -6.22
CA GLN A 185 8.40 1.91 -7.12
C GLN A 185 7.27 2.85 -6.65
N ARG A 186 7.62 4.13 -6.42
CA ARG A 186 6.72 5.18 -5.94
C ARG A 186 5.58 5.51 -6.91
N ASP A 187 5.76 5.21 -8.18
CA ASP A 187 4.75 5.31 -9.23
C ASP A 187 3.61 4.29 -9.05
N LEU A 188 3.91 3.17 -8.42
CA LEU A 188 3.00 2.02 -8.33
C LEU A 188 2.47 1.78 -6.90
N ILE A 189 3.37 1.78 -5.90
CA ILE A 189 3.02 1.40 -4.53
C ILE A 189 2.45 2.59 -3.77
N ARG A 190 1.31 2.38 -3.10
CA ARG A 190 0.60 3.38 -2.28
C ARG A 190 0.74 3.15 -0.79
N GLY A 191 1.04 1.91 -0.39
CA GLY A 191 1.22 1.56 1.00
C GLY A 191 2.32 0.53 1.21
N VAL A 192 3.07 0.66 2.30
CA VAL A 192 3.97 -0.37 2.79
C VAL A 192 3.61 -0.74 4.22
N ALA A 193 3.31 -2.02 4.43
CA ALA A 193 2.95 -2.56 5.73
C ALA A 193 3.99 -3.58 6.18
N THR A 194 4.63 -3.35 7.30
CA THR A 194 5.72 -4.22 7.77
C THR A 194 5.51 -4.72 9.19
N VAL A 195 6.02 -5.92 9.45
CA VAL A 195 6.04 -6.53 10.78
C VAL A 195 7.47 -6.94 11.10
N ASP A 196 7.99 -6.46 12.22
CA ASP A 196 9.36 -6.72 12.71
C ASP A 196 10.44 -6.51 11.64
N ALA A 197 10.32 -5.44 10.86
CA ALA A 197 11.26 -5.08 9.81
C ALA A 197 11.83 -3.67 10.01
N GLU A 198 13.10 -3.51 9.66
CA GLU A 198 13.78 -2.22 9.68
C GLU A 198 13.82 -1.62 8.26
N VAL A 199 13.70 -0.30 8.18
CA VAL A 199 14.01 0.42 6.94
C VAL A 199 15.51 0.28 6.65
N PRO A 200 15.92 -0.20 5.46
CA PRO A 200 17.34 -0.37 5.14
C PRO A 200 18.11 0.97 5.23
N GLN A 201 19.24 0.97 5.94
CA GLN A 201 20.01 2.20 6.20
C GLN A 201 20.52 2.91 4.93
N ARG A 202 20.83 2.13 3.88
CA ARG A 202 21.34 2.64 2.59
C ARG A 202 20.26 2.92 1.58
N LEU A 203 18.99 2.78 1.99
CA LEU A 203 17.88 3.06 1.10
C LEU A 203 17.73 4.57 0.93
N ASN A 204 17.72 5.02 -0.32
CA ASN A 204 17.38 6.40 -0.63
C ASN A 204 15.86 6.59 -0.43
N VAL A 205 15.50 7.42 0.54
CA VAL A 205 14.12 7.73 0.87
C VAL A 205 13.87 9.20 0.55
N PRO A 206 13.21 9.51 -0.58
CA PRO A 206 12.86 10.88 -0.93
C PRO A 206 11.75 11.41 -0.01
N ALA A 207 11.48 12.71 -0.03
CA ALA A 207 10.29 13.27 0.61
C ALA A 207 9.01 12.68 -0.01
N ASN A 208 7.94 12.62 0.77
CA ASN A 208 6.67 12.07 0.30
C ASN A 208 5.98 13.08 -0.64
N ALA A 209 6.16 12.88 -1.95
CA ALA A 209 5.60 13.77 -2.97
C ALA A 209 4.08 13.57 -3.10
N PRO A 210 3.31 14.65 -3.31
CA PRO A 210 1.84 14.58 -3.44
C PRO A 210 1.35 13.67 -4.58
N LEU A 211 2.11 13.59 -5.68
CA LEU A 211 1.78 12.75 -6.84
C LEU A 211 2.19 11.28 -6.68
N GLN A 212 3.15 11.01 -5.79
CA GLN A 212 3.68 9.67 -5.52
C GLN A 212 3.54 9.34 -4.03
N ARG A 213 2.34 9.56 -3.51
CA ARG A 213 2.04 9.36 -2.08
C ARG A 213 2.25 7.91 -1.68
N LEU A 214 2.88 7.74 -0.53
CA LEU A 214 3.11 6.44 0.09
C LEU A 214 2.81 6.56 1.58
N ALA A 215 1.97 5.68 2.09
CA ALA A 215 1.71 5.54 3.52
C ALA A 215 2.47 4.35 4.11
N VAL A 216 2.78 4.41 5.39
CA VAL A 216 3.53 3.38 6.12
C VAL A 216 2.72 2.85 7.29
N TYR A 217 2.56 1.54 7.36
CA TYR A 217 2.06 0.82 8.52
C TYR A 217 3.20 -0.06 9.06
N ALA A 218 3.64 0.20 10.29
CA ALA A 218 4.73 -0.55 10.89
C ALA A 218 4.31 -1.16 12.23
N ALA A 219 4.34 -2.48 12.31
CA ALA A 219 4.12 -3.22 13.55
C ALA A 219 5.46 -3.82 14.02
N SER A 220 5.80 -3.64 15.29
CA SER A 220 7.05 -4.14 15.85
C SER A 220 6.94 -4.46 17.32
N ASP A 221 7.82 -5.33 17.81
CA ASP A 221 8.00 -5.59 19.22
C ASP A 221 8.85 -4.49 19.87
N SER A 222 8.28 -3.78 20.86
CA SER A 222 8.99 -2.75 21.61
C SER A 222 10.15 -3.28 22.45
N GLU A 223 10.10 -4.57 22.79
CA GLU A 223 11.14 -5.25 23.56
C GLU A 223 12.28 -5.78 22.66
N SER A 224 12.12 -5.68 21.34
CA SER A 224 13.17 -6.09 20.40
C SER A 224 14.43 -5.24 20.53
N PRO A 225 15.63 -5.83 20.47
CA PRO A 225 16.90 -5.08 20.44
C PRO A 225 16.98 -4.07 19.27
N ARG A 226 16.11 -4.20 18.29
CA ARG A 226 16.01 -3.31 17.10
C ARG A 226 15.01 -2.18 17.28
N ALA A 227 14.21 -2.18 18.36
CA ALA A 227 13.08 -1.25 18.55
C ALA A 227 13.52 0.22 18.45
N ALA A 228 14.61 0.61 19.12
CA ALA A 228 15.11 1.99 19.08
C ALA A 228 15.51 2.43 17.66
N ARG A 229 16.17 1.56 16.89
CA ARG A 229 16.57 1.84 15.51
C ARG A 229 15.37 1.93 14.58
N ALA A 230 14.41 1.03 14.72
CA ALA A 230 13.15 1.07 13.97
C ALA A 230 12.37 2.37 14.27
N ALA A 231 12.26 2.76 15.54
CA ALA A 231 11.58 4.01 15.94
C ALA A 231 12.26 5.25 15.33
N ALA A 232 13.60 5.32 15.35
CA ALA A 232 14.34 6.42 14.73
C ALA A 232 14.12 6.50 13.21
N ALA A 233 14.11 5.36 12.52
CA ALA A 233 13.81 5.31 11.09
C ALA A 233 12.38 5.76 10.79
N LEU A 234 11.38 5.33 11.57
CA LEU A 234 10.00 5.75 11.42
C LEU A 234 9.80 7.24 11.74
N LYS A 235 10.55 7.78 12.72
CA LYS A 235 10.57 9.23 12.96
C LYS A 235 11.06 9.98 11.73
N ARG A 236 12.19 9.55 11.13
CA ARG A 236 12.70 10.14 9.89
C ARG A 236 11.66 10.11 8.76
N LEU A 237 10.88 9.03 8.62
CA LEU A 237 9.82 8.98 7.63
C LEU A 237 8.73 10.04 7.88
N ARG A 238 8.36 10.27 9.15
CA ARG A 238 7.41 11.35 9.50
C ARG A 238 7.98 12.73 9.17
N ASP A 239 9.26 12.95 9.44
CA ASP A 239 9.95 14.20 9.11
C ASP A 239 9.99 14.44 7.58
N LEU A 240 9.94 13.36 6.78
CA LEU A 240 9.82 13.38 5.31
C LEU A 240 8.36 13.37 4.82
N GLN A 241 7.39 13.71 5.69
CA GLN A 241 5.97 13.83 5.38
C GLN A 241 5.26 12.52 5.00
N TYR A 242 5.78 11.37 5.41
CA TYR A 242 5.06 10.11 5.26
C TYR A 242 4.00 9.95 6.36
N PRO A 243 2.74 9.60 6.03
CA PRO A 243 1.77 9.14 7.03
C PRO A 243 2.26 7.80 7.60
N VAL A 244 2.65 7.80 8.88
CA VAL A 244 3.20 6.61 9.54
C VAL A 244 2.30 6.18 10.69
N THR A 245 1.65 5.03 10.52
CA THR A 245 0.91 4.33 11.58
C THR A 245 1.81 3.30 12.24
N THR A 246 1.89 3.30 13.55
CA THR A 246 2.71 2.33 14.31
C THR A 246 1.83 1.49 15.22
N ARG A 247 2.18 0.19 15.36
CA ARG A 247 1.50 -0.77 16.24
C ARG A 247 2.51 -1.65 16.97
N GLN A 248 2.10 -2.10 18.15
CA GLN A 248 2.84 -3.12 18.89
C GLN A 248 2.44 -4.50 18.38
N SER A 249 3.42 -5.37 18.12
CA SER A 249 3.17 -6.75 17.69
C SER A 249 4.32 -7.63 18.17
N LYS A 250 4.00 -8.79 18.74
CA LYS A 250 4.96 -9.84 19.03
C LYS A 250 4.86 -10.94 17.98
N GLY A 251 5.74 -10.90 16.98
CA GLY A 251 5.72 -11.82 15.85
C GLY A 251 4.64 -11.46 14.80
N TYR A 252 3.88 -12.44 14.32
CA TYR A 252 2.85 -12.21 13.31
C TYR A 252 1.69 -11.37 13.86
N LEU A 253 1.06 -10.57 12.98
CA LEU A 253 -0.15 -9.84 13.33
C LEU A 253 -1.23 -10.80 13.86
N SER A 254 -1.93 -10.39 14.92
CA SER A 254 -3.15 -11.04 15.37
C SER A 254 -4.28 -10.87 14.35
N GLU A 255 -5.39 -11.60 14.49
CA GLU A 255 -6.56 -11.43 13.61
C GLU A 255 -7.09 -9.99 13.66
N MET A 256 -7.19 -9.42 14.86
CA MET A 256 -7.64 -8.03 15.05
C MET A 256 -6.70 -7.02 14.37
N GLN A 257 -5.39 -7.27 14.36
CA GLN A 257 -4.43 -6.42 13.68
C GLN A 257 -4.49 -6.57 12.16
N VAL A 258 -4.83 -7.75 11.64
CA VAL A 258 -5.09 -7.92 10.20
C VAL A 258 -6.37 -7.20 9.80
N ASP A 259 -7.44 -7.27 10.61
CA ASP A 259 -8.66 -6.47 10.40
C ASP A 259 -8.35 -4.97 10.35
N GLU A 260 -7.48 -4.50 11.24
CA GLU A 260 -7.04 -3.11 11.25
C GLU A 260 -6.19 -2.75 10.03
N LEU A 261 -5.24 -3.62 9.64
CA LEU A 261 -4.43 -3.43 8.44
C LEU A 261 -5.31 -3.34 7.18
N VAL A 262 -6.33 -4.17 7.09
CA VAL A 262 -7.30 -4.12 5.97
C VAL A 262 -8.07 -2.80 5.97
N ARG A 263 -8.51 -2.31 7.13
CA ARG A 263 -9.13 -0.97 7.22
C ARG A 263 -8.16 0.15 6.82
N TRP A 264 -6.88 0.02 7.20
CA TRP A 264 -5.86 0.96 6.78
C TRP A 264 -5.66 0.96 5.25
N ILE A 265 -5.65 -0.21 4.61
CA ILE A 265 -5.56 -0.32 3.15
C ILE A 265 -6.71 0.43 2.46
N ASP A 266 -7.92 0.34 2.99
CA ASP A 266 -9.08 1.03 2.44
C ASP A 266 -9.06 2.55 2.66
N THR A 267 -8.15 3.07 3.49
CA THR A 267 -7.98 4.53 3.64
C THR A 267 -7.01 5.15 2.64
N LEU A 268 -6.26 4.32 1.89
CA LEU A 268 -5.21 4.81 0.98
C LEU A 268 -5.76 5.58 -0.22
N ASP A 269 -6.99 5.36 -0.60
CA ASP A 269 -7.71 6.12 -1.63
C ASP A 269 -7.97 7.58 -1.24
N ARG A 270 -7.87 7.90 0.06
CA ARG A 270 -8.17 9.22 0.64
C ARG A 270 -6.91 10.02 1.02
N LEU A 271 -5.74 9.42 0.83
CA LEU A 271 -4.45 10.05 1.13
C LEU A 271 -3.91 10.87 -0.03
#